data_22380bc0be15f7480c89cfa4183e75b4
#
_entry.id   22380bc0be15f7480c89cfa4183e75b4
#
_cell.length_a   1.000
_cell.length_b   1.000
_cell.length_c   1.000
_cell.angle_alpha   90.00
_cell.angle_beta   90.00
_cell.angle_gamma   90.00
#
_symmetry.space_group_name_H-M   'P 1'
#
loop_
_entity.id
_entity.type
_entity.pdbx_description
1 polymer ?
#
loop_
_entity_poly.entity_id
_entity_poly.type
_entity_poly.pdbx_seq_one_letter_code
_entity_poly.pdbx_strand_id
1 'polypeptide(L)'
;MRHVRAVQALVFALLLLHAPDVVAQSIQVTPLTRDDRVLVSFKLTNVFTEEVRRAIHSGVTITFVYDVQLKRGATLWLDRTIEASTVIATVKYDPVARKYLVTQRTDGFMERADNLDREEDAREWLTRFEKLPLFSSRFLEPNAEYYVRVRAHTTPRNAAFLWPWGSDVAGLAKFTFLK
;
A
#
# COMPACT_ATOMS: atom_id res chain seq x y z
N MET A 1 48.01 -2.51 -27.78
CA MET A 1 46.69 -3.18 -27.67
C MET A 1 46.31 -3.64 -26.26
N ARG A 2 47.22 -3.99 -25.37
CA ARG A 2 46.90 -4.45 -23.98
C ARG A 2 46.40 -3.33 -23.07
N HIS A 3 46.89 -2.09 -23.22
CA HIS A 3 46.45 -0.94 -22.37
C HIS A 3 45.05 -0.42 -22.69
N VAL A 4 44.58 -0.52 -23.94
CA VAL A 4 43.24 -0.10 -24.31
C VAL A 4 42.15 -1.03 -23.71
N ARG A 5 42.45 -2.33 -23.64
CA ARG A 5 41.53 -3.31 -23.00
C ARG A 5 41.45 -3.13 -21.47
N ALA A 6 42.54 -2.73 -20.82
CA ALA A 6 42.54 -2.47 -19.39
C ALA A 6 41.75 -1.20 -19.02
N VAL A 7 41.81 -0.14 -19.85
CA VAL A 7 41.05 1.10 -19.66
C VAL A 7 39.58 0.86 -19.90
N GLN A 8 39.19 0.05 -20.93
CA GLN A 8 37.79 -0.31 -21.18
C GLN A 8 37.19 -1.15 -20.03
N ALA A 9 37.97 -2.07 -19.45
CA ALA A 9 37.52 -2.86 -18.30
C ALA A 9 37.33 -1.99 -17.05
N LEU A 10 38.18 -0.99 -16.82
CA LEU A 10 38.08 -0.08 -15.70
C LEU A 10 36.83 0.85 -15.81
N VAL A 11 36.57 1.37 -17.02
CA VAL A 11 35.39 2.21 -17.28
C VAL A 11 34.10 1.41 -17.13
N PHE A 12 34.09 0.16 -17.56
CA PHE A 12 32.91 -0.73 -17.40
C PHE A 12 32.67 -1.10 -15.93
N ALA A 13 33.71 -1.30 -15.14
CA ALA A 13 33.63 -1.54 -13.70
C ALA A 13 33.11 -0.30 -12.93
N LEU A 14 33.49 0.91 -13.36
CA LEU A 14 33.04 2.18 -12.74
C LEU A 14 31.54 2.45 -13.02
N LEU A 15 31.02 2.04 -14.19
CA LEU A 15 29.61 2.17 -14.55
C LEU A 15 28.69 1.24 -13.75
N LEU A 16 29.20 0.10 -13.28
CA LEU A 16 28.45 -0.85 -12.46
C LEU A 16 28.27 -0.41 -11.00
N LEU A 17 29.04 0.58 -10.53
CA LEU A 17 28.97 1.12 -9.16
C LEU A 17 27.89 2.18 -8.96
N HIS A 18 27.18 2.59 -10.02
CA HIS A 18 26.08 3.56 -9.95
C HIS A 18 24.74 2.86 -10.21
N ALA A 19 24.47 1.73 -9.54
CA ALA A 19 23.10 1.23 -9.50
C ALA A 19 22.28 2.23 -8.67
N PRO A 20 21.22 2.88 -9.23
CA PRO A 20 20.35 3.71 -8.42
C PRO A 20 19.73 2.82 -7.34
N ASP A 21 19.70 3.31 -6.10
CA ASP A 21 18.98 2.65 -5.01
C ASP A 21 17.50 2.57 -5.39
N VAL A 22 17.09 1.44 -5.95
CA VAL A 22 15.67 1.14 -6.21
C VAL A 22 15.05 0.83 -4.86
N VAL A 23 14.53 1.84 -4.20
CA VAL A 23 13.80 1.67 -2.94
C VAL A 23 12.50 0.92 -3.24
N ALA A 24 12.47 -0.35 -2.86
CA ALA A 24 11.32 -1.23 -3.12
C ALA A 24 10.06 -0.72 -2.40
N GLN A 25 8.93 -0.79 -3.08
CA GLN A 25 7.62 -0.53 -2.48
C GLN A 25 7.29 -1.64 -1.49
N SER A 26 6.74 -1.28 -0.34
CA SER A 26 6.37 -2.26 0.68
C SER A 26 5.12 -1.84 1.45
N ILE A 27 4.38 -2.84 1.96
CA ILE A 27 3.27 -2.63 2.88
C ILE A 27 3.64 -3.24 4.22
N GLN A 28 3.68 -2.40 5.25
CA GLN A 28 3.76 -2.85 6.63
C GLN A 28 2.35 -3.05 7.16
N VAL A 29 2.06 -4.21 7.75
CA VAL A 29 0.74 -4.57 8.28
C VAL A 29 0.85 -4.89 9.76
N THR A 30 -0.08 -4.38 10.58
CA THR A 30 -0.15 -4.65 12.01
C THR A 30 -1.60 -4.96 12.39
N PRO A 31 -1.97 -6.22 12.60
CA PRO A 31 -3.27 -6.62 13.14
C PRO A 31 -3.30 -6.47 14.66
N LEU A 32 -4.45 -6.10 15.19
CA LEU A 32 -4.75 -6.02 16.62
C LEU A 32 -6.16 -6.55 16.89
N THR A 33 -6.30 -7.47 17.82
CA THR A 33 -7.61 -7.96 18.26
C THR A 33 -8.08 -7.19 19.47
N ARG A 34 -9.26 -6.57 19.38
CA ARG A 34 -9.88 -5.82 20.46
C ARG A 34 -11.40 -5.72 20.26
N ASP A 35 -12.17 -5.78 21.35
CA ASP A 35 -13.62 -5.53 21.38
C ASP A 35 -14.39 -6.32 20.28
N ASP A 36 -14.18 -7.63 20.20
CA ASP A 36 -14.75 -8.54 19.22
C ASP A 36 -14.42 -8.19 17.74
N ARG A 37 -13.41 -7.35 17.51
CA ARG A 37 -12.95 -6.93 16.20
C ARG A 37 -11.47 -7.26 15.96
N VAL A 38 -11.15 -7.49 14.71
CA VAL A 38 -9.77 -7.46 14.22
C VAL A 38 -9.55 -6.08 13.57
N LEU A 39 -8.79 -5.26 14.28
CA LEU A 39 -8.36 -3.94 13.82
C LEU A 39 -7.10 -4.12 12.97
N VAL A 40 -7.06 -3.50 11.81
CA VAL A 40 -5.90 -3.59 10.92
C VAL A 40 -5.31 -2.21 10.73
N SER A 41 -4.03 -2.07 11.04
CA SER A 41 -3.24 -0.91 10.66
C SER A 41 -2.30 -1.31 9.52
N PHE A 42 -2.15 -0.44 8.52
CA PHE A 42 -1.15 -0.68 7.47
C PHE A 42 -0.61 0.62 6.89
N LYS A 43 0.63 0.54 6.39
CA LYS A 43 1.33 1.65 5.77
C LYS A 43 2.00 1.20 4.48
N LEU A 44 1.68 1.87 3.40
CA LEU A 44 2.31 1.70 2.10
C LEU A 44 3.45 2.72 1.96
N THR A 45 4.65 2.25 1.62
CA THR A 45 5.85 3.09 1.50
C THR A 45 6.37 3.12 0.06
N ASN A 46 7.08 4.20 -0.29
CA ASN A 46 7.79 4.37 -1.57
C ASN A 46 6.90 4.35 -2.82
N VAL A 47 5.64 4.77 -2.69
CA VAL A 47 4.67 4.83 -3.80
C VAL A 47 4.35 6.25 -4.25
N PHE A 48 4.67 7.24 -3.44
CA PHE A 48 4.44 8.64 -3.74
C PHE A 48 5.63 9.19 -4.54
N THR A 49 5.71 8.77 -5.80
CA THR A 49 6.78 9.19 -6.73
C THR A 49 6.52 10.59 -7.26
N GLU A 50 7.53 11.18 -7.92
CA GLU A 50 7.39 12.48 -8.55
C GLU A 50 6.32 12.47 -9.68
N GLU A 51 6.11 11.32 -10.33
CA GLU A 51 5.04 11.15 -11.32
C GLU A 51 3.66 11.21 -10.70
N VAL A 52 3.45 10.52 -9.57
CA VAL A 52 2.20 10.56 -8.79
C VAL A 52 1.93 11.99 -8.32
N ARG A 53 2.93 12.67 -7.81
CA ARG A 53 2.85 14.06 -7.38
C ARG A 53 2.43 14.99 -8.51
N ARG A 54 3.10 14.91 -9.67
CA ARG A 54 2.75 15.72 -10.86
C ARG A 54 1.34 15.44 -11.34
N ALA A 55 0.89 14.18 -11.33
CA ALA A 55 -0.47 13.82 -11.71
C ALA A 55 -1.51 14.44 -10.76
N ILE A 56 -1.27 14.42 -9.45
CA ILE A 56 -2.14 15.07 -8.47
C ILE A 56 -2.22 16.57 -8.74
N HIS A 57 -1.09 17.23 -8.90
CA HIS A 57 -1.03 18.70 -9.17
C HIS A 57 -1.65 19.10 -10.50
N SER A 58 -1.72 18.21 -11.48
CA SER A 58 -2.46 18.42 -12.73
C SER A 58 -3.98 18.26 -12.60
N GLY A 59 -4.49 18.02 -11.39
CA GLY A 59 -5.91 17.82 -11.10
C GLY A 59 -6.45 16.44 -11.41
N VAL A 60 -5.57 15.47 -11.73
CA VAL A 60 -5.97 14.07 -11.89
C VAL A 60 -6.33 13.47 -10.53
N THR A 61 -7.48 12.81 -10.47
CA THR A 61 -7.85 12.04 -9.28
C THR A 61 -7.03 10.78 -9.18
N ILE A 62 -6.27 10.63 -8.11
CA ILE A 62 -5.50 9.42 -7.82
C ILE A 62 -6.27 8.58 -6.80
N THR A 63 -6.43 7.31 -7.10
CA THR A 63 -7.14 6.33 -6.26
C THR A 63 -6.23 5.15 -5.94
N PHE A 64 -6.05 4.88 -4.66
CA PHE A 64 -5.43 3.67 -4.15
C PHE A 64 -6.51 2.72 -3.65
N VAL A 65 -6.43 1.48 -4.06
CA VAL A 65 -7.33 0.40 -3.64
C VAL A 65 -6.52 -0.63 -2.87
N TYR A 66 -6.99 -0.96 -1.68
CA TYR A 66 -6.38 -1.93 -0.77
C TYR A 66 -7.33 -3.09 -0.56
N ASP A 67 -6.97 -4.26 -1.10
CA ASP A 67 -7.67 -5.50 -0.82
C ASP A 67 -7.09 -6.10 0.45
N VAL A 68 -7.87 -6.14 1.52
CA VAL A 68 -7.48 -6.66 2.83
C VAL A 68 -8.18 -7.99 3.06
N GLN A 69 -7.43 -9.04 3.36
CA GLN A 69 -7.92 -10.38 3.57
C GLN A 69 -7.48 -10.91 4.93
N LEU A 70 -8.43 -11.40 5.71
CA LEU A 70 -8.18 -12.20 6.90
C LEU A 70 -8.16 -13.68 6.48
N LYS A 71 -7.08 -14.36 6.78
CA LYS A 71 -6.86 -15.74 6.36
C LYS A 71 -6.43 -16.60 7.54
N ARG A 72 -6.79 -17.88 7.49
CA ARG A 72 -6.27 -18.89 8.41
C ARG A 72 -5.11 -19.64 7.76
N GLY A 73 -4.00 -19.75 8.47
CA GLY A 73 -2.91 -20.62 8.07
C GLY A 73 -3.38 -22.07 8.13
N ALA A 74 -3.26 -22.81 7.04
CA ALA A 74 -3.53 -24.25 7.03
C ALA A 74 -2.21 -24.99 7.05
N THR A 75 -2.15 -26.08 7.84
CA THR A 75 -0.98 -26.95 7.98
C THR A 75 -0.66 -27.72 6.68
N LEU A 76 -1.60 -27.75 5.73
CA LEU A 76 -1.52 -28.48 4.46
C LEU A 76 -2.09 -27.63 3.31
N TRP A 77 -1.25 -26.82 2.65
CA TRP A 77 -1.35 -26.28 1.27
C TRP A 77 -2.48 -25.31 0.89
N LEU A 78 -3.52 -25.10 1.68
CA LEU A 78 -4.65 -24.26 1.30
C LEU A 78 -4.94 -23.18 2.35
N ASP A 79 -4.40 -21.98 2.13
CA ASP A 79 -4.79 -20.78 2.86
C ASP A 79 -6.27 -20.45 2.65
N ARG A 80 -7.06 -20.58 3.69
CA ARG A 80 -8.49 -20.25 3.61
C ARG A 80 -8.70 -18.77 3.94
N THR A 81 -9.26 -18.02 3.00
CA THR A 81 -9.80 -16.68 3.29
C THR A 81 -11.05 -16.81 4.15
N ILE A 82 -11.06 -16.16 5.31
CA ILE A 82 -12.18 -16.13 6.23
C ILE A 82 -13.09 -14.95 5.89
N GLU A 83 -12.49 -13.79 5.76
CA GLU A 83 -13.17 -12.52 5.49
C GLU A 83 -12.31 -11.65 4.58
N ALA A 84 -12.93 -10.78 3.79
CA ALA A 84 -12.24 -9.82 2.93
C ALA A 84 -12.95 -8.46 3.03
N SER A 85 -12.17 -7.40 2.91
CA SER A 85 -12.64 -6.01 2.91
C SER A 85 -11.82 -5.21 1.91
N THR A 86 -12.42 -4.18 1.31
CA THR A 86 -11.75 -3.28 0.38
C THR A 86 -11.72 -1.87 0.94
N VAL A 87 -10.54 -1.31 1.11
CA VAL A 87 -10.34 0.09 1.50
C VAL A 87 -9.91 0.88 0.28
N ILE A 88 -10.60 2.00 0.01
CA ILE A 88 -10.33 2.89 -1.12
C ILE A 88 -10.00 4.28 -0.58
N ALA A 89 -8.86 4.82 -0.96
CA ALA A 89 -8.47 6.18 -0.66
C ALA A 89 -8.26 6.97 -1.95
N THR A 90 -8.83 8.18 -2.02
CA THR A 90 -8.68 9.06 -3.18
C THR A 90 -8.11 10.40 -2.78
N VAL A 91 -7.41 11.03 -3.72
CA VAL A 91 -7.00 12.42 -3.64
C VAL A 91 -7.20 13.10 -4.99
N LYS A 92 -7.65 14.35 -4.94
CA LYS A 92 -7.72 15.27 -6.08
C LYS A 92 -7.26 16.65 -5.61
N TYR A 93 -6.35 17.27 -6.33
CA TYR A 93 -5.94 18.64 -6.05
C TYR A 93 -6.88 19.63 -6.75
N ASP A 94 -7.36 20.63 -6.02
CA ASP A 94 -8.10 21.77 -6.55
C ASP A 94 -7.14 22.97 -6.66
N PRO A 95 -6.73 23.38 -7.88
CA PRO A 95 -5.78 24.48 -8.06
C PRO A 95 -6.36 25.86 -7.73
N VAL A 96 -7.69 26.00 -7.73
CA VAL A 96 -8.37 27.26 -7.41
C VAL A 96 -8.41 27.45 -5.89
N ALA A 97 -8.88 26.44 -5.17
CA ALA A 97 -8.92 26.45 -3.71
C ALA A 97 -7.54 26.18 -3.09
N ARG A 98 -6.57 25.67 -3.86
CA ARG A 98 -5.24 25.19 -3.40
C ARG A 98 -5.34 24.16 -2.29
N LYS A 99 -6.30 23.23 -2.42
CA LYS A 99 -6.58 22.18 -1.43
C LYS A 99 -6.58 20.81 -2.06
N TYR A 100 -6.27 19.80 -1.25
CA TYR A 100 -6.38 18.40 -1.60
C TYR A 100 -7.72 17.87 -1.08
N LEU A 101 -8.63 17.54 -1.99
CA LEU A 101 -9.89 16.87 -1.67
C LEU A 101 -9.60 15.39 -1.53
N VAL A 102 -9.85 14.85 -0.35
CA VAL A 102 -9.55 13.45 -0.02
C VAL A 102 -10.79 12.71 0.44
N THR A 103 -10.89 11.43 0.06
CA THR A 103 -11.96 10.56 0.53
C THR A 103 -11.41 9.20 0.91
N GLN A 104 -12.06 8.55 1.88
CA GLN A 104 -11.82 7.16 2.26
C GLN A 104 -13.14 6.41 2.28
N ARG A 105 -13.16 5.21 1.70
CA ARG A 105 -14.30 4.29 1.69
C ARG A 105 -13.84 2.92 2.15
N THR A 106 -14.73 2.21 2.85
CA THR A 106 -14.53 0.81 3.22
C THR A 106 -15.76 0.03 2.75
N ASP A 107 -15.55 -1.02 1.95
CA ASP A 107 -16.60 -1.87 1.36
C ASP A 107 -17.71 -1.07 0.65
N GLY A 108 -17.31 0.02 -0.02
CA GLY A 108 -18.22 0.92 -0.74
C GLY A 108 -18.87 2.02 0.09
N PHE A 109 -18.80 1.95 1.42
CA PHE A 109 -19.34 2.99 2.30
C PHE A 109 -18.34 4.13 2.50
N MET A 110 -18.83 5.37 2.47
CA MET A 110 -18.01 6.55 2.76
C MET A 110 -17.72 6.62 4.26
N GLU A 111 -16.44 6.51 4.62
CA GLU A 111 -15.99 6.61 6.01
C GLU A 111 -15.63 8.05 6.37
N ARG A 112 -14.82 8.67 5.50
CA ARG A 112 -14.25 9.99 5.74
C ARG A 112 -14.08 10.76 4.44
N ALA A 113 -14.26 12.08 4.55
CA ALA A 113 -13.91 13.04 3.50
C ALA A 113 -13.36 14.32 4.16
N ASP A 114 -12.33 14.91 3.56
CA ASP A 114 -11.71 16.14 4.11
C ASP A 114 -11.07 16.97 2.99
N ASN A 115 -10.71 18.22 3.33
CA ASN A 115 -10.00 19.15 2.49
C ASN A 115 -8.68 19.53 3.18
N LEU A 116 -7.57 19.04 2.68
CA LEU A 116 -6.26 19.22 3.27
C LEU A 116 -5.49 20.35 2.58
N ASP A 117 -4.68 21.05 3.35
CA ASP A 117 -3.86 22.17 2.85
C ASP A 117 -2.47 21.71 2.41
N ARG A 118 -1.96 20.59 2.96
CA ARG A 118 -0.59 20.13 2.78
C ARG A 118 -0.52 18.83 2.00
N GLU A 119 0.47 18.73 1.13
CA GLU A 119 0.74 17.54 0.34
C GLU A 119 1.11 16.32 1.22
N GLU A 120 1.86 16.55 2.30
CA GLU A 120 2.24 15.49 3.25
C GLU A 120 1.02 14.83 3.87
N ASP A 121 0.02 15.62 4.26
CA ASP A 121 -1.21 15.12 4.86
C ASP A 121 -2.02 14.31 3.83
N ALA A 122 -2.07 14.77 2.58
CA ALA A 122 -2.70 14.05 1.48
C ALA A 122 -1.98 12.72 1.16
N ARG A 123 -0.63 12.71 1.24
CA ARG A 123 0.16 11.50 1.11
C ARG A 123 -0.12 10.52 2.25
N GLU A 124 -0.14 10.99 3.49
CA GLU A 124 -0.48 10.14 4.64
C GLU A 124 -1.89 9.58 4.50
N TRP A 125 -2.86 10.38 4.08
CA TRP A 125 -4.22 9.94 3.82
C TRP A 125 -4.30 8.78 2.82
N LEU A 126 -3.50 8.82 1.76
CA LEU A 126 -3.47 7.76 0.76
C LEU A 126 -2.77 6.49 1.23
N THR A 127 -1.78 6.61 2.12
CA THR A 127 -0.80 5.54 2.36
C THR A 127 -0.81 4.97 3.77
N ARG A 128 -1.46 5.64 4.75
CA ARG A 128 -1.45 5.24 6.15
C ARG A 128 -2.85 5.09 6.73
N PHE A 129 -3.09 3.92 7.29
CA PHE A 129 -4.36 3.56 7.91
C PHE A 129 -4.11 2.99 9.29
N GLU A 130 -4.89 3.44 10.28
CA GLU A 130 -4.70 3.03 11.66
C GLU A 130 -5.98 2.46 12.24
N LYS A 131 -5.86 1.26 12.79
CA LYS A 131 -6.89 0.58 13.58
C LYS A 131 -8.26 0.51 12.89
N LEU A 132 -8.27 0.24 11.57
CA LEU A 132 -9.52 0.02 10.83
C LEU A 132 -10.22 -1.24 11.35
N PRO A 133 -11.49 -1.18 11.79
CA PRO A 133 -12.22 -2.33 12.33
C PRO A 133 -12.79 -3.20 11.20
N LEU A 134 -11.91 -3.86 10.42
CA LEU A 134 -12.28 -4.50 9.17
C LEU A 134 -12.96 -5.86 9.33
N PHE A 135 -12.64 -6.64 10.40
CA PHE A 135 -13.15 -8.00 10.52
C PHE A 135 -13.72 -8.27 11.90
N SER A 136 -14.61 -9.30 12.00
CA SER A 136 -15.11 -9.80 13.28
C SER A 136 -14.20 -10.87 13.84
N SER A 137 -13.85 -10.79 15.14
CA SER A 137 -13.11 -11.86 15.80
C SER A 137 -13.97 -13.03 16.26
N ARG A 138 -15.30 -12.92 16.14
CA ARG A 138 -16.26 -13.96 16.57
C ARG A 138 -16.13 -15.28 15.82
N PHE A 139 -15.55 -15.23 14.62
CA PHE A 139 -15.33 -16.40 13.77
C PHE A 139 -13.94 -17.02 13.96
N LEU A 140 -13.14 -16.46 14.87
CA LEU A 140 -11.79 -16.92 15.13
C LEU A 140 -11.78 -17.96 16.25
N GLU A 141 -11.02 -19.02 16.04
CA GLU A 141 -10.80 -20.05 17.06
C GLU A 141 -9.67 -19.62 17.98
N PRO A 142 -9.84 -19.73 19.33
CA PRO A 142 -8.76 -19.44 20.27
C PRO A 142 -7.50 -20.27 20.01
N ASN A 143 -6.33 -19.67 20.24
CA ASN A 143 -5.01 -20.26 20.06
C ASN A 143 -4.68 -20.72 18.63
N ALA A 144 -5.48 -20.31 17.65
CA ALA A 144 -5.18 -20.55 16.25
C ALA A 144 -4.38 -19.40 15.60
N GLU A 145 -3.56 -19.73 14.61
CA GLU A 145 -2.81 -18.75 13.84
C GLU A 145 -3.61 -18.23 12.66
N TYR A 146 -3.58 -16.90 12.51
CA TYR A 146 -4.18 -16.17 11.43
C TYR A 146 -3.17 -15.22 10.81
N TYR A 147 -3.47 -14.74 9.62
CA TYR A 147 -2.72 -13.64 9.03
C TYR A 147 -3.62 -12.69 8.25
N VAL A 148 -3.22 -11.44 8.26
CA VAL A 148 -3.82 -10.39 7.44
C VAL A 148 -2.91 -10.15 6.25
N ARG A 149 -3.48 -10.23 5.06
CA ARG A 149 -2.82 -9.88 3.81
C ARG A 149 -3.43 -8.61 3.25
N VAL A 150 -2.60 -7.63 2.94
CA VAL A 150 -3.00 -6.39 2.27
C VAL A 150 -2.34 -6.35 0.90
N ARG A 151 -3.12 -6.11 -0.14
CA ARG A 151 -2.63 -5.83 -1.49
C ARG A 151 -3.05 -4.42 -1.87
N ALA A 152 -2.12 -3.64 -2.43
CA ALA A 152 -2.40 -2.31 -2.93
C ALA A 152 -2.25 -2.25 -4.46
N HIS A 153 -3.17 -1.57 -5.11
CA HIS A 153 -3.10 -1.22 -6.52
C HIS A 153 -3.73 0.15 -6.76
N THR A 154 -3.46 0.74 -7.93
CA THR A 154 -4.07 2.01 -8.32
C THR A 154 -5.12 1.82 -9.40
N THR A 155 -6.07 2.76 -9.45
CA THR A 155 -7.03 2.85 -10.56
C THR A 155 -6.98 4.25 -11.19
N PRO A 156 -7.13 4.35 -12.53
CA PRO A 156 -7.31 3.26 -13.50
C PRO A 156 -6.02 2.47 -13.72
N ARG A 157 -6.13 1.16 -13.96
CA ARG A 157 -4.99 0.25 -14.16
C ARG A 157 -4.12 0.59 -15.39
N ASN A 158 -4.69 1.30 -16.37
CA ASN A 158 -3.97 1.78 -17.55
C ASN A 158 -3.13 3.04 -17.29
N ALA A 159 -3.17 3.60 -16.09
CA ALA A 159 -2.24 4.63 -15.65
C ALA A 159 -0.88 4.01 -15.24
N ALA A 160 -0.26 3.28 -16.17
CA ALA A 160 1.02 2.59 -15.96
C ALA A 160 2.14 3.52 -15.47
N PHE A 161 2.04 4.82 -15.77
CA PHE A 161 2.96 5.86 -15.27
C PHE A 161 2.80 6.15 -13.77
N LEU A 162 1.61 5.84 -13.18
CA LEU A 162 1.36 6.01 -11.73
C LEU A 162 1.84 4.79 -10.93
N TRP A 163 1.96 3.64 -11.60
CA TRP A 163 2.41 2.40 -11.00
C TRP A 163 3.43 1.72 -11.93
N PRO A 164 4.67 2.25 -11.97
CA PRO A 164 5.68 1.91 -13.00
C PRO A 164 6.07 0.43 -13.02
N TRP A 165 5.71 -0.33 -12.00
CA TRP A 165 6.15 -1.72 -11.87
C TRP A 165 5.08 -2.76 -12.20
N GLY A 166 3.86 -2.34 -12.59
CA GLY A 166 2.81 -3.24 -13.08
C GLY A 166 2.35 -4.37 -12.13
N SER A 167 2.95 -4.46 -10.94
CA SER A 167 2.67 -5.51 -9.95
C SER A 167 1.99 -4.94 -8.71
N ASP A 168 1.00 -5.65 -8.20
CA ASP A 168 0.39 -5.36 -6.92
C ASP A 168 1.43 -5.46 -5.80
N VAL A 169 1.52 -4.46 -4.95
CA VAL A 169 2.34 -4.51 -3.74
C VAL A 169 1.55 -5.23 -2.65
N ALA A 170 2.17 -6.19 -1.99
CA ALA A 170 1.53 -6.95 -0.94
C ALA A 170 2.33 -6.92 0.37
N GLY A 171 1.61 -6.84 1.48
CA GLY A 171 2.11 -7.02 2.84
C GLY A 171 1.35 -8.11 3.56
N LEU A 172 1.99 -8.73 4.54
CA LEU A 172 1.43 -9.83 5.31
C LEU A 172 1.90 -9.73 6.76
N ALA A 173 0.98 -9.91 7.71
CA ALA A 173 1.31 -10.05 9.11
C ALA A 173 0.53 -11.21 9.75
N LYS A 174 1.25 -12.02 10.52
CA LYS A 174 0.67 -13.13 11.29
C LYS A 174 0.32 -12.67 12.71
N PHE A 175 -0.70 -13.29 13.28
CA PHE A 175 -1.04 -13.14 14.69
C PHE A 175 -1.71 -14.42 15.22
N THR A 176 -1.62 -14.63 16.52
CA THR A 176 -2.37 -15.69 17.22
C THR A 176 -3.55 -15.04 17.92
N PHE A 177 -4.75 -15.59 17.72
CA PHE A 177 -5.93 -15.12 18.42
C PHE A 177 -5.94 -15.71 19.84
N LEU A 178 -5.74 -14.85 20.82
CA LEU A 178 -5.84 -15.19 22.25
C LEU A 178 -7.19 -14.67 22.77
N LYS A 179 -7.91 -15.54 23.47
CA LYS A 179 -9.20 -15.20 24.10
C LYS A 179 -9.00 -14.94 25.58
#